data_966b578880de2425fcbc95a351b965bd
#
_entry.id   966b578880de2425fcbc95a351b965bd
#
_cell.length_a   1.000
_cell.length_b   1.000
_cell.length_c   1.000
_cell.angle_alpha   90.00
_cell.angle_beta   90.00
_cell.angle_gamma   90.00
#
_symmetry.space_group_name_H-M   'P 1'
#
loop_
_entity.id
_entity.type
_entity.pdbx_description
1 polymer ?
#
loop_
_entity_poly.entity_id
_entity_poly.type
_entity_poly.pdbx_seq_one_letter_code
_entity_poly.pdbx_strand_id
1 'polypeptide(L)'
;DRPLWGGTNSSETRVHLGGHIEMEPYVNLGNMIKEFGPLRGGNAQPAENYEDDKKRLFLEAEENLTLFPSYRVYAVESNDGHIEAVRAQHIETGEEVVFRAPIFSDCTGDGTVGYLAGADYSMGRESRDEYNEPSAPEVADKMTMGSSVQWYSVEDNTASEFPLFEYGLNFNEESCQRVTMGEWTWETGMNYDQCEEFERIRDYGLMVVYSNWS
;
A
#
# COMPACT_ATOMS: atom_id res chain seq x y z
N ASP A 1 -4.16 -9.82 -3.67
CA ASP A 1 -2.76 -10.26 -3.88
C ASP A 1 -1.98 -10.38 -2.57
N ARG A 2 -2.66 -10.28 -1.42
CA ARG A 2 -2.08 -10.33 -0.10
C ARG A 2 -2.72 -11.44 0.73
N PRO A 3 -2.02 -11.98 1.73
CA PRO A 3 -2.57 -13.01 2.62
C PRO A 3 -3.63 -12.46 3.58
N LEU A 4 -3.59 -11.14 3.84
CA LEU A 4 -4.53 -10.47 4.76
C LEU A 4 -5.51 -9.56 4.00
N TRP A 5 -6.71 -9.45 4.55
CA TRP A 5 -7.75 -8.59 4.01
C TRP A 5 -7.66 -7.16 4.59
N GLY A 6 -7.95 -6.17 3.77
CA GLY A 6 -7.91 -4.75 4.17
C GLY A 6 -6.83 -3.92 3.48
N GLY A 7 -5.96 -4.54 2.68
CA GLY A 7 -4.90 -3.84 1.95
C GLY A 7 -3.98 -3.09 2.92
N THR A 8 -3.86 -1.77 2.74
CA THR A 8 -3.03 -0.92 3.61
C THR A 8 -3.53 -0.89 5.06
N ASN A 9 -4.86 -1.03 5.29
CA ASN A 9 -5.45 -1.16 6.61
C ASN A 9 -5.45 -2.61 7.10
N SER A 10 -4.28 -3.21 7.19
CA SER A 10 -4.04 -4.55 7.73
C SER A 10 -2.79 -4.56 8.60
N SER A 11 -2.58 -5.61 9.37
CA SER A 11 -1.36 -5.76 10.17
C SER A 11 -0.10 -5.93 9.32
N GLU A 12 -0.25 -6.20 8.03
CA GLU A 12 0.87 -6.31 7.08
C GLU A 12 1.45 -4.92 6.75
N THR A 13 0.59 -3.94 6.44
CA THR A 13 1.03 -2.61 6.01
C THR A 13 0.89 -1.55 7.10
N ARG A 14 -0.05 -1.75 8.01
CA ARG A 14 -0.23 -0.95 9.24
C ARG A 14 -0.53 0.53 9.02
N VAL A 15 -1.31 0.85 7.98
CA VAL A 15 -1.84 2.19 7.74
C VAL A 15 -3.27 2.24 8.28
N HIS A 16 -3.58 3.25 9.10
CA HIS A 16 -4.92 3.40 9.62
C HIS A 16 -5.90 3.86 8.53
N LEU A 17 -7.14 3.41 8.64
CA LEU A 17 -8.22 3.90 7.80
C LEU A 17 -8.67 5.28 8.33
N GLY A 18 -8.46 6.30 7.52
CA GLY A 18 -8.80 7.68 7.85
C GLY A 18 -9.92 8.21 6.96
N GLY A 19 -10.40 9.40 7.28
CA GLY A 19 -11.38 10.13 6.51
C GLY A 19 -12.42 10.83 7.38
N HIS A 20 -13.30 11.55 6.73
CA HIS A 20 -14.42 12.21 7.39
C HIS A 20 -15.66 11.31 7.40
N ILE A 21 -16.34 11.28 8.53
CA ILE A 21 -17.60 10.56 8.73
C ILE A 21 -18.75 11.56 8.87
N GLU A 22 -19.95 11.11 8.56
CA GLU A 22 -21.18 11.91 8.75
C GLU A 22 -21.19 13.25 7.99
N MET A 23 -20.54 13.29 6.82
CA MET A 23 -20.54 14.48 5.95
C MET A 23 -21.75 14.52 5.04
N GLU A 24 -22.46 15.65 5.04
CA GLU A 24 -23.50 15.91 4.05
C GLU A 24 -22.90 16.05 2.63
N PRO A 25 -23.57 15.61 1.57
CA PRO A 25 -24.92 14.98 1.58
C PRO A 25 -24.91 13.46 1.78
N TYR A 26 -23.76 12.83 1.97
CA TYR A 26 -23.60 11.37 1.99
C TYR A 26 -23.12 10.88 3.37
N VAL A 27 -23.93 11.12 4.37
CA VAL A 27 -23.60 10.86 5.79
C VAL A 27 -23.16 9.43 6.12
N ASN A 28 -23.50 8.46 5.26
CA ASN A 28 -23.16 7.05 5.50
C ASN A 28 -21.86 6.59 4.85
N LEU A 29 -21.20 7.39 4.00
CA LEU A 29 -19.97 6.98 3.31
C LEU A 29 -18.83 6.65 4.27
N GLY A 30 -18.74 7.34 5.38
CA GLY A 30 -17.71 7.10 6.40
C GLY A 30 -17.98 5.93 7.35
N ASN A 31 -19.10 5.24 7.23
CA ASN A 31 -19.46 4.17 8.18
C ASN A 31 -18.48 3.00 8.17
N MET A 32 -17.80 2.74 7.04
CA MET A 32 -16.76 1.73 6.95
C MET A 32 -15.63 1.97 7.96
N ILE A 33 -15.27 3.22 8.24
CA ILE A 33 -14.28 3.58 9.25
C ILE A 33 -14.74 3.14 10.64
N LYS A 34 -16.04 3.31 10.95
CA LYS A 34 -16.61 2.89 12.24
C LYS A 34 -16.61 1.37 12.40
N GLU A 35 -16.80 0.65 11.29
CA GLU A 35 -16.92 -0.80 11.30
C GLU A 35 -15.57 -1.51 11.20
N PHE A 36 -14.70 -1.06 10.30
CA PHE A 36 -13.43 -1.72 9.95
C PHE A 36 -12.17 -0.89 10.24
N GLY A 37 -12.33 0.31 10.78
CA GLY A 37 -11.19 1.12 11.19
C GLY A 37 -10.41 0.45 12.31
N PRO A 38 -9.12 0.76 12.45
CA PRO A 38 -8.28 0.24 13.52
C PRO A 38 -8.76 0.71 14.89
N LEU A 39 -8.43 -0.04 15.94
CA LEU A 39 -8.79 0.29 17.33
C LEU A 39 -8.23 1.65 17.78
N ARG A 40 -7.08 2.03 17.25
CA ARG A 40 -6.41 3.32 17.51
C ARG A 40 -5.99 3.94 16.20
N GLY A 41 -6.07 5.25 16.12
CA GLY A 41 -5.51 6.02 15.00
C GLY A 41 -3.98 5.98 14.98
N GLY A 42 -3.41 6.43 13.87
CA GLY A 42 -1.97 6.42 13.63
C GLY A 42 -1.51 5.17 12.89
N ASN A 43 -0.36 5.30 12.24
CA ASN A 43 0.25 4.22 11.46
C ASN A 43 1.24 3.42 12.30
N ALA A 44 1.73 2.31 11.75
CA ALA A 44 2.73 1.44 12.38
C ALA A 44 2.36 0.97 13.81
N GLN A 45 1.09 0.85 14.11
CA GLN A 45 0.61 0.32 15.39
C GLN A 45 0.88 -1.20 15.48
N PRO A 46 0.83 -1.80 16.69
CA PRO A 46 0.90 -3.26 16.84
C PRO A 46 -0.15 -3.98 15.99
N ALA A 47 0.14 -5.21 15.57
CA ALA A 47 -0.68 -5.99 14.62
C ALA A 47 -2.16 -6.10 15.06
N GLU A 48 -2.40 -6.35 16.34
CA GLU A 48 -3.74 -6.50 16.91
C GLU A 48 -4.63 -5.26 16.74
N ASN A 49 -4.02 -4.09 16.52
CA ASN A 49 -4.76 -2.85 16.29
C ASN A 49 -5.62 -2.90 15.02
N TYR A 50 -5.26 -3.72 14.05
CA TYR A 50 -5.89 -3.77 12.73
C TYR A 50 -7.00 -4.81 12.61
N GLU A 51 -7.22 -5.64 13.62
CA GLU A 51 -8.32 -6.61 13.68
C GLU A 51 -8.50 -7.44 12.39
N ASP A 52 -7.44 -8.00 11.85
CA ASP A 52 -7.48 -8.73 10.57
C ASP A 52 -8.47 -9.89 10.57
N ASP A 53 -8.60 -10.61 11.69
CA ASP A 53 -9.58 -11.68 11.84
C ASP A 53 -11.03 -11.21 11.73
N LYS A 54 -11.33 -10.00 12.21
CA LYS A 54 -12.68 -9.41 12.06
C LYS A 54 -13.04 -9.21 10.60
N LYS A 55 -12.10 -8.68 9.80
CA LYS A 55 -12.29 -8.50 8.35
C LYS A 55 -12.45 -9.83 7.63
N ARG A 56 -11.62 -10.81 7.96
CA ARG A 56 -11.70 -12.16 7.42
C ARG A 56 -13.07 -12.81 7.71
N LEU A 57 -13.49 -12.82 8.97
CA LEU A 57 -14.77 -13.41 9.38
C LEU A 57 -15.97 -12.72 8.74
N PHE A 58 -15.90 -11.39 8.55
CA PHE A 58 -16.93 -10.63 7.85
C PHE A 58 -17.07 -11.09 6.39
N LEU A 59 -15.94 -11.25 5.68
CA LEU A 59 -15.95 -11.70 4.28
C LEU A 59 -16.37 -13.19 4.16
N GLU A 60 -15.93 -14.05 5.07
CA GLU A 60 -16.30 -15.47 5.09
C GLU A 60 -17.78 -15.71 5.39
N ALA A 61 -18.44 -14.76 6.04
CA ALA A 61 -19.88 -14.82 6.32
C ALA A 61 -20.77 -14.49 5.09
N GLU A 62 -20.18 -13.95 4.01
CA GLU A 62 -20.93 -13.58 2.81
C GLU A 62 -21.16 -14.80 1.89
N GLU A 63 -22.38 -15.31 1.86
CA GLU A 63 -22.75 -16.56 1.15
C GLU A 63 -22.47 -16.53 -0.37
N ASN A 64 -22.48 -15.34 -0.99
CA ASN A 64 -22.29 -15.16 -2.43
C ASN A 64 -20.86 -14.72 -2.80
N LEU A 65 -19.92 -14.81 -1.86
CA LEU A 65 -18.53 -14.41 -2.05
C LEU A 65 -17.61 -15.62 -2.01
N THR A 66 -16.78 -15.79 -3.04
CA THR A 66 -15.70 -16.77 -3.05
C THR A 66 -14.37 -16.04 -2.90
N LEU A 67 -13.61 -16.40 -1.88
CA LEU A 67 -12.36 -15.75 -1.52
C LEU A 67 -11.15 -16.54 -2.05
N PHE A 68 -10.20 -15.83 -2.62
CA PHE A 68 -8.93 -16.36 -3.10
C PHE A 68 -7.77 -15.58 -2.46
N PRO A 69 -7.44 -15.86 -1.17
CA PRO A 69 -6.33 -15.18 -0.51
C PRO A 69 -5.00 -15.54 -1.16
N SER A 70 -4.04 -14.63 -1.10
CA SER A 70 -2.68 -14.83 -1.60
C SER A 70 -2.54 -15.10 -3.11
N TYR A 71 -3.54 -14.78 -3.91
CA TYR A 71 -3.45 -14.85 -5.37
C TYR A 71 -3.19 -13.46 -5.96
N ARG A 72 -2.08 -13.31 -6.65
CA ARG A 72 -1.70 -12.07 -7.34
C ARG A 72 -2.03 -12.16 -8.81
N VAL A 73 -2.74 -11.16 -9.32
CA VAL A 73 -2.97 -11.03 -10.77
C VAL A 73 -1.65 -10.67 -11.46
N TYR A 74 -1.32 -11.41 -12.53
CA TYR A 74 -0.11 -11.20 -13.31
C TYR A 74 -0.36 -11.04 -14.82
N ALA A 75 -1.55 -11.41 -15.31
CA ALA A 75 -1.91 -11.24 -16.72
C ALA A 75 -3.42 -11.04 -16.90
N VAL A 76 -3.77 -10.33 -17.96
CA VAL A 76 -5.15 -10.08 -18.39
C VAL A 76 -5.29 -10.48 -19.86
N GLU A 77 -6.33 -11.24 -20.17
CA GLU A 77 -6.77 -11.52 -21.54
C GLU A 77 -7.86 -10.50 -21.89
N SER A 78 -7.57 -9.60 -22.81
CA SER A 78 -8.52 -8.59 -23.26
C SER A 78 -8.71 -8.63 -24.77
N ASN A 79 -9.91 -8.32 -25.24
CA ASN A 79 -10.24 -8.25 -26.63
C ASN A 79 -11.23 -7.10 -26.87
N ASP A 80 -10.89 -6.20 -27.80
CA ASP A 80 -11.72 -5.06 -28.19
C ASP A 80 -12.23 -4.22 -26.99
N GLY A 81 -11.34 -3.94 -26.04
CA GLY A 81 -11.64 -3.16 -24.84
C GLY A 81 -12.42 -3.91 -23.74
N HIS A 82 -12.63 -5.22 -23.90
CA HIS A 82 -13.27 -6.08 -22.89
C HIS A 82 -12.27 -7.05 -22.28
N ILE A 83 -12.29 -7.16 -20.95
CA ILE A 83 -11.53 -8.19 -20.24
C ILE A 83 -12.29 -9.52 -20.33
N GLU A 84 -11.69 -10.52 -20.98
CA GLU A 84 -12.25 -11.86 -21.12
C GLU A 84 -11.84 -12.78 -19.96
N ALA A 85 -10.62 -12.59 -19.44
CA ALA A 85 -10.11 -13.35 -18.32
C ALA A 85 -9.01 -12.59 -17.58
N VAL A 86 -8.89 -12.90 -16.30
CA VAL A 86 -7.78 -12.47 -15.44
C VAL A 86 -7.06 -13.71 -14.94
N ARG A 87 -5.73 -13.73 -15.08
CA ARG A 87 -4.87 -14.82 -14.59
C ARG A 87 -4.21 -14.38 -13.29
N ALA A 88 -4.31 -15.22 -12.30
CA ALA A 88 -3.66 -15.00 -11.02
C ALA A 88 -2.85 -16.21 -10.59
N GLN A 89 -1.83 -15.97 -9.79
CA GLN A 89 -0.94 -17.00 -9.25
C GLN A 89 -0.85 -16.85 -7.74
N HIS A 90 -0.93 -17.98 -7.05
CA HIS A 90 -0.71 -18.02 -5.59
C HIS A 90 0.75 -17.68 -5.28
N ILE A 91 0.96 -16.69 -4.41
CA ILE A 91 2.30 -16.10 -4.16
C ILE A 91 3.30 -17.06 -3.52
N GLU A 92 2.83 -18.10 -2.81
CA GLU A 92 3.70 -19.07 -2.14
C GLU A 92 3.84 -20.38 -2.93
N THR A 93 2.73 -20.91 -3.48
CA THR A 93 2.72 -22.21 -4.12
C THR A 93 2.96 -22.18 -5.61
N GLY A 94 2.76 -21.02 -6.26
CA GLY A 94 2.83 -20.88 -7.70
C GLY A 94 1.60 -21.46 -8.44
N GLU A 95 0.57 -21.91 -7.73
CA GLU A 95 -0.67 -22.39 -8.34
C GLU A 95 -1.35 -21.29 -9.14
N GLU A 96 -1.75 -21.60 -10.38
CA GLU A 96 -2.40 -20.65 -11.26
C GLU A 96 -3.91 -20.85 -11.30
N VAL A 97 -4.64 -19.76 -11.40
CA VAL A 97 -6.09 -19.73 -11.59
C VAL A 97 -6.47 -18.73 -12.65
N VAL A 98 -7.52 -19.04 -13.40
CA VAL A 98 -8.08 -18.15 -14.43
C VAL A 98 -9.50 -17.78 -14.02
N PHE A 99 -9.75 -16.51 -13.86
CA PHE A 99 -11.06 -15.96 -13.56
C PHE A 99 -11.71 -15.44 -14.83
N ARG A 100 -12.96 -15.85 -15.08
CA ARG A 100 -13.80 -15.36 -16.18
C ARG A 100 -15.09 -14.82 -15.61
N ALA A 101 -15.42 -13.59 -15.97
CA ALA A 101 -16.63 -12.92 -15.52
C ALA A 101 -17.07 -11.85 -16.53
N PRO A 102 -18.32 -11.43 -16.52
CA PRO A 102 -18.79 -10.32 -17.35
C PRO A 102 -18.30 -8.95 -16.86
N ILE A 103 -17.91 -8.82 -15.60
CA ILE A 103 -17.46 -7.57 -14.98
C ILE A 103 -16.27 -7.88 -14.07
N PHE A 104 -15.26 -7.03 -14.14
CA PHE A 104 -14.11 -7.03 -13.24
C PHE A 104 -14.03 -5.69 -12.51
N SER A 105 -13.67 -5.71 -11.23
CA SER A 105 -13.39 -4.52 -10.44
C SER A 105 -11.93 -4.57 -10.01
N ASP A 106 -11.15 -3.55 -10.38
CA ASP A 106 -9.77 -3.42 -9.97
C ASP A 106 -9.67 -2.70 -8.62
N CYS A 107 -9.24 -3.42 -7.60
CA CYS A 107 -8.98 -2.92 -6.27
C CYS A 107 -7.53 -3.27 -5.83
N THR A 108 -6.61 -3.37 -6.78
CA THR A 108 -5.21 -3.77 -6.52
C THR A 108 -4.38 -2.68 -5.83
N GLY A 109 -4.89 -1.46 -5.77
CA GLY A 109 -4.20 -0.29 -5.20
C GLY A 109 -3.50 0.53 -6.28
N ASP A 110 -2.73 -0.10 -7.16
CA ASP A 110 -1.98 0.56 -8.23
C ASP A 110 -2.63 0.41 -9.61
N GLY A 111 -3.89 -0.06 -9.69
CA GLY A 111 -4.60 -0.24 -10.95
C GLY A 111 -3.99 -1.33 -11.85
N THR A 112 -3.43 -2.37 -11.25
CA THR A 112 -2.68 -3.43 -11.98
C THR A 112 -3.52 -4.13 -13.04
N VAL A 113 -4.80 -4.41 -12.79
CA VAL A 113 -5.68 -5.05 -13.78
C VAL A 113 -5.94 -4.12 -14.95
N GLY A 114 -6.20 -2.84 -14.69
CA GLY A 114 -6.38 -1.82 -15.72
C GLY A 114 -5.12 -1.65 -16.59
N TYR A 115 -3.96 -1.57 -15.95
CA TYR A 115 -2.66 -1.49 -16.65
C TYR A 115 -2.42 -2.71 -17.56
N LEU A 116 -2.58 -3.93 -17.04
CA LEU A 116 -2.41 -5.16 -17.79
C LEU A 116 -3.45 -5.34 -18.91
N ALA A 117 -4.63 -4.73 -18.76
CA ALA A 117 -5.66 -4.71 -19.81
C ALA A 117 -5.37 -3.68 -20.91
N GLY A 118 -4.36 -2.83 -20.75
CA GLY A 118 -4.02 -1.77 -21.70
C GLY A 118 -4.92 -0.53 -21.60
N ALA A 119 -5.52 -0.28 -20.42
CA ALA A 119 -6.28 0.94 -20.19
C ALA A 119 -5.36 2.16 -20.17
N ASP A 120 -5.88 3.31 -20.61
CA ASP A 120 -5.18 4.57 -20.50
C ASP A 120 -5.01 4.96 -19.00
N TYR A 121 -3.86 5.48 -18.65
CA TYR A 121 -3.58 5.94 -17.29
C TYR A 121 -2.72 7.20 -17.29
N SER A 122 -2.75 7.92 -16.18
CA SER A 122 -1.89 9.07 -15.92
C SER A 122 -1.05 8.82 -14.67
N MET A 123 0.19 9.30 -14.67
CA MET A 123 1.09 9.26 -13.54
C MET A 123 1.79 10.60 -13.38
N GLY A 124 2.01 11.02 -12.13
CA GLY A 124 2.61 12.32 -11.83
C GLY A 124 1.55 13.36 -11.47
N ARG A 125 1.93 14.64 -11.62
CA ARG A 125 1.04 15.75 -11.33
C ARG A 125 0.76 16.54 -12.60
N GLU A 126 -0.50 16.82 -12.84
CA GLU A 126 -0.94 17.73 -13.91
C GLU A 126 -0.58 19.17 -13.61
N SER A 127 -0.55 20.01 -14.64
CA SER A 127 -0.34 21.45 -14.48
C SER A 127 -1.60 22.13 -13.93
N ARG A 128 -1.39 23.26 -13.26
CA ARG A 128 -2.48 24.10 -12.74
C ARG A 128 -3.51 24.47 -13.80
N ASP A 129 -3.07 24.71 -15.01
CA ASP A 129 -3.93 25.20 -16.10
C ASP A 129 -4.83 24.09 -16.67
N GLU A 130 -4.50 22.82 -16.45
CA GLU A 130 -5.27 21.71 -17.01
C GLU A 130 -6.66 21.59 -16.40
N TYR A 131 -6.75 21.70 -15.07
CA TYR A 131 -8.02 21.63 -14.33
C TYR A 131 -8.31 22.87 -13.49
N ASN A 132 -7.50 23.92 -13.63
CA ASN A 132 -7.63 25.17 -12.89
C ASN A 132 -7.57 24.97 -11.36
N GLU A 133 -6.65 24.12 -10.90
CA GLU A 133 -6.46 23.80 -9.49
C GLU A 133 -5.34 24.64 -8.85
N PRO A 134 -5.65 25.52 -7.88
CA PRO A 134 -4.67 26.43 -7.28
C PRO A 134 -3.46 25.74 -6.63
N SER A 135 -3.63 24.52 -6.14
CA SER A 135 -2.60 23.74 -5.46
C SER A 135 -1.72 22.91 -6.40
N ALA A 136 -2.11 22.78 -7.68
CA ALA A 136 -1.31 22.07 -8.67
C ALA A 136 -0.05 22.87 -9.06
N PRO A 137 1.03 22.21 -9.49
CA PRO A 137 2.24 22.87 -9.97
C PRO A 137 1.95 23.71 -11.23
N GLU A 138 2.79 24.70 -11.52
CA GLU A 138 2.66 25.50 -12.74
C GLU A 138 2.88 24.68 -14.01
N VAL A 139 3.78 23.70 -13.92
CA VAL A 139 4.12 22.80 -15.03
C VAL A 139 3.94 21.37 -14.56
N ALA A 140 3.31 20.54 -15.38
CA ALA A 140 3.15 19.10 -15.10
C ALA A 140 4.50 18.41 -14.89
N ASP A 141 4.57 17.49 -13.96
CA ASP A 141 5.76 16.73 -13.65
C ASP A 141 5.44 15.23 -13.40
N LYS A 142 6.45 14.42 -13.16
CA LYS A 142 6.32 12.99 -12.88
C LYS A 142 6.35 12.66 -11.39
N MET A 143 6.23 13.64 -10.51
CA MET A 143 6.21 13.39 -9.07
C MET A 143 4.98 12.61 -8.65
N THR A 144 5.21 11.55 -7.90
CA THR A 144 4.17 10.75 -7.25
C THR A 144 4.32 10.87 -5.73
N MET A 145 3.39 10.30 -4.99
CA MET A 145 3.63 10.06 -3.56
C MET A 145 4.76 9.05 -3.41
N GLY A 146 5.67 9.30 -2.46
CA GLY A 146 6.76 8.39 -2.18
C GLY A 146 6.29 7.12 -1.47
N SER A 147 7.16 6.12 -1.49
CA SER A 147 7.01 4.91 -0.69
C SER A 147 7.73 5.06 0.65
N SER A 148 7.13 4.53 1.71
CA SER A 148 7.72 4.53 3.06
C SER A 148 7.92 3.11 3.56
N VAL A 149 9.05 2.87 4.21
CA VAL A 149 9.27 1.65 4.99
C VAL A 149 8.97 1.97 6.45
N GLN A 150 7.88 1.39 6.95
CA GLN A 150 7.47 1.57 8.34
C GLN A 150 8.09 0.47 9.21
N TRP A 151 8.42 0.82 10.45
CA TRP A 151 8.88 -0.15 11.44
C TRP A 151 8.27 0.13 12.80
N TYR A 152 8.21 -0.91 13.60
CA TYR A 152 7.81 -0.85 15.00
C TYR A 152 8.88 -1.54 15.84
N SER A 153 9.33 -0.89 16.87
CA SER A 153 10.32 -1.42 17.81
C SER A 153 9.80 -1.43 19.24
N VAL A 154 10.35 -2.31 20.03
CA VAL A 154 10.04 -2.43 21.45
C VAL A 154 11.34 -2.20 22.22
N GLU A 155 11.29 -1.36 23.26
CA GLU A 155 12.41 -1.21 24.18
C GLU A 155 12.59 -2.51 24.97
N ASP A 156 13.80 -3.07 24.93
CA ASP A 156 14.18 -4.24 25.71
C ASP A 156 15.03 -3.78 26.90
N ASN A 157 14.93 -4.53 28.01
CA ASN A 157 15.74 -4.30 29.21
C ASN A 157 17.19 -4.79 29.03
N THR A 158 17.49 -5.46 27.95
CA THR A 158 18.81 -5.97 27.61
C THR A 158 19.45 -5.09 26.53
N ALA A 159 20.62 -4.55 26.81
CA ALA A 159 21.36 -3.81 25.81
C ALA A 159 21.71 -4.73 24.62
N SER A 160 21.36 -4.28 23.42
CA SER A 160 21.70 -4.96 22.18
C SER A 160 22.47 -4.02 21.26
N GLU A 161 23.45 -4.56 20.54
CA GLU A 161 24.19 -3.80 19.55
C GLU A 161 23.61 -4.13 18.17
N PHE A 162 23.29 -3.09 17.39
CA PHE A 162 22.95 -3.26 15.99
C PHE A 162 24.25 -3.42 15.19
N PRO A 163 24.36 -4.38 14.28
CA PRO A 163 25.55 -4.55 13.47
C PRO A 163 25.85 -3.30 12.62
N LEU A 164 27.13 -2.92 12.57
CA LEU A 164 27.56 -1.83 11.69
C LEU A 164 27.18 -2.13 10.23
N PHE A 165 26.45 -1.23 9.61
CA PHE A 165 26.00 -1.35 8.23
C PHE A 165 26.88 -0.50 7.31
N GLU A 166 28.05 -1.03 6.94
CA GLU A 166 29.10 -0.30 6.20
C GLU A 166 28.70 0.15 4.78
N TYR A 167 27.67 -0.45 4.20
CA TYR A 167 27.17 -0.14 2.84
C TYR A 167 26.06 0.91 2.83
N GLY A 168 25.68 1.39 3.98
CA GLY A 168 24.56 2.28 4.16
C GLY A 168 24.88 3.76 4.02
N LEU A 169 23.91 4.56 4.41
CA LEU A 169 24.04 6.00 4.53
C LEU A 169 24.75 6.35 5.84
N ASN A 170 25.48 7.46 5.84
CA ASN A 170 26.12 7.94 7.07
C ASN A 170 25.12 8.77 7.88
N PHE A 171 24.63 8.21 8.98
CA PHE A 171 23.87 8.93 9.99
C PHE A 171 24.77 9.25 11.20
N ASN A 172 24.37 10.26 11.94
CA ASN A 172 24.97 10.65 13.21
C ASN A 172 23.87 11.13 14.18
N GLU A 173 24.22 11.49 15.39
CA GLU A 173 23.26 11.92 16.42
C GLU A 173 22.37 13.10 16.00
N GLU A 174 22.81 13.95 15.08
CA GLU A 174 22.05 15.10 14.60
C GLU A 174 21.13 14.74 13.41
N SER A 175 21.51 13.76 12.61
CA SER A 175 20.82 13.37 11.36
C SER A 175 19.95 12.12 11.49
N CYS A 176 20.15 11.31 12.55
CA CYS A 176 19.37 10.10 12.76
C CYS A 176 17.92 10.42 13.14
N GLN A 177 17.04 9.49 12.79
CA GLN A 177 15.62 9.51 13.17
C GLN A 177 15.41 8.68 14.44
N ARG A 178 14.27 8.89 15.10
CA ARG A 178 13.88 8.07 16.24
C ARG A 178 13.77 6.61 15.85
N VAL A 179 14.37 5.74 16.65
CA VAL A 179 14.37 4.29 16.40
C VAL A 179 13.17 3.56 17.01
N THR A 180 12.34 4.23 17.78
CA THR A 180 11.18 3.62 18.46
C THR A 180 10.05 3.25 17.51
N MET A 181 9.82 4.06 16.50
CA MET A 181 8.81 3.82 15.46
C MET A 181 9.12 4.76 14.29
N GLY A 182 9.17 4.23 13.09
CA GLY A 182 9.27 5.00 11.87
C GLY A 182 7.96 4.99 11.10
N GLU A 183 7.50 6.16 10.72
CA GLU A 183 6.34 6.34 9.86
C GLU A 183 6.77 6.91 8.50
N TRP A 184 6.17 7.99 8.07
CA TRP A 184 6.41 8.62 6.77
C TRP A 184 7.57 9.60 6.73
N THR A 185 8.42 9.59 7.71
CA THR A 185 9.53 10.54 7.82
C THR A 185 10.51 10.44 6.65
N TRP A 186 10.62 9.25 6.04
CA TRP A 186 11.50 8.96 4.93
C TRP A 186 10.72 8.40 3.74
N GLU A 187 10.05 9.28 3.02
CA GLU A 187 9.49 8.92 1.72
C GLU A 187 10.59 8.83 0.67
N THR A 188 10.58 7.75 -0.09
CA THR A 188 11.56 7.47 -1.14
C THR A 188 10.88 7.28 -2.49
N GLY A 189 11.62 7.50 -3.57
CA GLY A 189 11.14 7.17 -4.90
C GLY A 189 10.14 8.13 -5.54
N MET A 190 9.93 9.32 -4.98
CA MET A 190 8.95 10.30 -5.48
C MET A 190 9.12 10.71 -6.96
N ASN A 191 10.32 10.54 -7.54
CA ASN A 191 10.62 10.84 -8.93
C ASN A 191 10.76 9.60 -9.81
N TYR A 192 10.39 8.43 -9.28
CA TYR A 192 10.45 7.16 -9.97
C TYR A 192 9.05 6.61 -10.21
N ASP A 193 8.92 5.73 -11.21
CA ASP A 193 7.72 4.94 -11.38
C ASP A 193 7.60 3.96 -10.21
N GLN A 194 6.57 4.14 -9.37
CA GLN A 194 6.38 3.35 -8.16
C GLN A 194 6.08 1.86 -8.46
N CYS A 195 5.60 1.56 -9.65
CA CYS A 195 5.28 0.19 -10.07
C CYS A 195 6.48 -0.48 -10.74
N GLU A 196 7.10 0.19 -11.70
CA GLU A 196 8.21 -0.40 -12.47
C GLU A 196 9.52 -0.46 -11.68
N GLU A 197 9.79 0.55 -10.83
CA GLU A 197 11.02 0.64 -10.04
C GLU A 197 10.81 0.25 -8.55
N PHE A 198 9.71 -0.45 -8.25
CA PHE A 198 9.35 -0.82 -6.88
C PHE A 198 10.49 -1.46 -6.08
N GLU A 199 11.20 -2.43 -6.67
CA GLU A 199 12.29 -3.12 -5.97
C GLU A 199 13.43 -2.17 -5.60
N ARG A 200 13.80 -1.28 -6.50
CA ARG A 200 14.82 -0.27 -6.25
C ARG A 200 14.41 0.69 -5.14
N ILE A 201 13.16 1.13 -5.16
CA ILE A 201 12.60 2.04 -4.16
C ILE A 201 12.57 1.37 -2.79
N ARG A 202 12.09 0.11 -2.73
CA ARG A 202 12.07 -0.71 -1.51
C ARG A 202 13.48 -0.90 -0.94
N ASP A 203 14.44 -1.29 -1.76
CA ASP A 203 15.79 -1.57 -1.33
C ASP A 203 16.48 -0.32 -0.78
N TYR A 204 16.23 0.84 -1.41
CA TYR A 204 16.72 2.11 -0.88
C TYR A 204 16.04 2.45 0.47
N GLY A 205 14.74 2.28 0.60
CA GLY A 205 14.03 2.49 1.86
C GLY A 205 14.54 1.59 2.99
N LEU A 206 14.78 0.31 2.71
CA LEU A 206 15.40 -0.61 3.66
C LEU A 206 16.82 -0.18 4.03
N MET A 207 17.61 0.25 3.06
CA MET A 207 18.96 0.77 3.31
C MET A 207 18.93 1.97 4.27
N VAL A 208 17.97 2.89 4.09
CA VAL A 208 17.78 4.03 5.01
C VAL A 208 17.50 3.54 6.43
N VAL A 209 16.55 2.60 6.59
CA VAL A 209 16.18 2.06 7.91
C VAL A 209 17.37 1.41 8.59
N TYR A 210 18.07 0.49 7.91
CA TYR A 210 19.21 -0.21 8.47
C TYR A 210 20.36 0.74 8.80
N SER A 211 20.61 1.75 7.98
CA SER A 211 21.64 2.76 8.25
C SER A 211 21.30 3.63 9.45
N ASN A 212 20.03 3.93 9.65
CA ASN A 212 19.58 4.72 10.79
C ASN A 212 19.70 3.96 12.13
N TRP A 213 19.66 2.62 12.09
CA TRP A 213 19.83 1.77 13.26
C TRP A 213 21.32 1.47 13.57
N SER A 214 22.19 1.48 12.57
CA SER A 214 23.62 1.22 12.69
C SER A 214 24.40 2.37 13.31
#